data_7d33f9620eeb393d07bfc0b40f699729
#
_entry.id   7d33f9620eeb393d07bfc0b40f699729
#
_cell.length_a   1.000
_cell.length_b   1.000
_cell.length_c   1.000
_cell.angle_alpha   90.00
_cell.angle_beta   90.00
_cell.angle_gamma   90.00
#
_symmetry.space_group_name_H-M   'P 1'
#
loop_
_entity.id
_entity.type
_entity.pdbx_description
1 polymer ?
#
loop_
_entity_poly.entity_id
_entity_poly.type
_entity_poly.pdbx_seq_one_letter_code
_entity_poly.pdbx_strand_id
1 'polypeptide(L)'
;MPSRSALELILPECFLSDADSRLEAVRTAARAMGDRFSAVKGAVLVTRDTAYGRTRKGLVASVELDCYDYADGNTAAIRASERTIAERIPPRVAIREAIDIELPHIMLLVDDPDGLMMKAAKSGIVRTLYDAELVGGGGRVKGELVDAADALGAAVDALIARSRQI
;
A
#
# COMPACT_ATOMS: atom_id res chain seq x y z
N MET A 1 9.76 8.86 26.13
CA MET A 1 10.22 8.04 25.01
C MET A 1 9.90 8.79 23.75
N PRO A 2 10.79 8.87 22.74
CA PRO A 2 10.41 9.48 21.48
C PRO A 2 9.17 8.78 20.91
N SER A 3 8.24 9.57 20.39
CA SER A 3 7.07 9.07 19.68
C SER A 3 7.55 8.14 18.56
N ARG A 4 6.84 7.07 18.28
CA ARG A 4 7.18 6.07 17.26
C ARG A 4 6.02 5.94 16.29
N SER A 5 5.54 7.09 15.84
CA SER A 5 4.40 7.17 14.94
C SER A 5 4.83 7.15 13.49
N ALA A 6 4.08 6.45 12.65
CA ALA A 6 4.20 6.53 11.19
C ALA A 6 4.09 7.97 10.66
N LEU A 7 3.43 8.85 11.40
CA LEU A 7 3.34 10.29 11.07
C LEU A 7 4.70 11.00 11.03
N GLU A 8 5.72 10.45 11.71
CA GLU A 8 7.07 11.01 11.68
C GLU A 8 7.78 10.78 10.33
N LEU A 9 7.31 9.82 9.54
CA LEU A 9 7.89 9.40 8.26
C LEU A 9 7.14 9.93 7.03
N ILE A 10 6.13 10.76 7.22
CA ILE A 10 5.32 11.32 6.14
C ILE A 10 5.30 12.84 6.20
N LEU A 11 4.77 13.47 5.14
CA LEU A 11 4.50 14.90 5.07
C LEU A 11 2.99 15.16 5.22
N PRO A 12 2.49 15.38 6.44
CA PRO A 12 1.11 15.81 6.64
C PRO A 12 0.84 17.19 6.04
N GLU A 13 -0.40 17.46 5.64
CA GLU A 13 -0.76 18.75 5.01
C GLU A 13 -0.45 19.98 5.86
N CYS A 14 -0.52 19.85 7.18
CA CYS A 14 -0.18 20.95 8.10
C CYS A 14 1.31 21.39 8.02
N PHE A 15 2.19 20.60 7.39
CA PHE A 15 3.61 20.91 7.21
C PHE A 15 3.97 21.24 5.75
N LEU A 16 3.01 21.39 4.84
CA LEU A 16 3.32 21.69 3.44
C LEU A 16 4.02 23.03 3.25
N SER A 17 3.73 24.02 4.11
CA SER A 17 4.39 25.33 4.09
C SER A 17 5.82 25.33 4.70
N ASP A 18 6.22 24.25 5.37
CA ASP A 18 7.51 24.06 6.04
C ASP A 18 8.11 22.69 5.70
N ALA A 19 8.03 22.33 4.43
CA ALA A 19 8.41 21.00 3.94
C ALA A 19 9.92 20.70 4.15
N ASP A 20 10.78 21.71 4.05
CA ASP A 20 12.24 21.53 4.19
C ASP A 20 12.64 21.18 5.64
N SER A 21 12.10 21.89 6.64
CA SER A 21 12.30 21.50 8.04
C SER A 21 11.76 20.12 8.34
N ARG A 22 10.60 19.80 7.77
CA ARG A 22 9.96 18.49 7.93
C ARG A 22 10.80 17.37 7.33
N LEU A 23 11.48 17.63 6.20
CA LEU A 23 12.34 16.67 5.52
C LEU A 23 13.46 16.16 6.42
N GLU A 24 14.13 17.06 7.15
CA GLU A 24 15.21 16.66 8.06
C GLU A 24 14.69 15.87 9.27
N ALA A 25 13.52 16.23 9.79
CA ALA A 25 12.84 15.46 10.84
C ALA A 25 12.49 14.04 10.37
N VAL A 26 12.00 13.91 9.13
CA VAL A 26 11.66 12.60 8.51
C VAL A 26 12.93 11.76 8.33
N ARG A 27 14.05 12.34 7.83
CA ARG A 27 15.33 11.64 7.72
C ARG A 27 15.81 11.09 9.06
N THR A 28 15.72 11.90 10.09
CA THR A 28 16.14 11.53 11.46
C THR A 28 15.25 10.40 11.99
N ALA A 29 13.94 10.48 11.82
CA ALA A 29 13.01 9.45 12.23
C ALA A 29 13.23 8.14 11.45
N ALA A 30 13.47 8.21 10.14
CA ALA A 30 13.72 7.04 9.30
C ALA A 30 15.00 6.30 9.74
N ARG A 31 16.10 7.03 10.00
CA ARG A 31 17.33 6.42 10.54
C ARG A 31 17.09 5.70 11.87
N ALA A 32 16.31 6.31 12.75
CA ALA A 32 15.98 5.72 14.05
C ALA A 32 15.05 4.50 13.97
N MET A 33 14.37 4.31 12.84
CA MET A 33 13.45 3.20 12.60
C MET A 33 14.04 2.07 11.76
N GLY A 34 15.14 2.30 11.03
CA GLY A 34 15.70 1.36 10.05
C GLY A 34 15.92 -0.06 10.59
N ASP A 35 16.43 -0.19 11.81
CA ASP A 35 16.71 -1.50 12.45
C ASP A 35 15.45 -2.26 12.91
N ARG A 36 14.26 -1.70 12.71
CA ARG A 36 13.00 -2.31 13.17
C ARG A 36 12.23 -3.03 12.09
N PHE A 37 12.67 -2.91 10.85
CA PHE A 37 12.03 -3.56 9.73
C PHE A 37 12.73 -4.87 9.42
N SER A 38 11.94 -5.91 9.20
CA SER A 38 12.42 -7.20 8.72
C SER A 38 11.90 -7.42 7.32
N ALA A 39 12.78 -7.75 6.39
CA ALA A 39 12.39 -8.06 5.03
C ALA A 39 11.61 -9.38 4.99
N VAL A 40 10.53 -9.41 4.23
CA VAL A 40 9.79 -10.62 3.89
C VAL A 40 9.67 -10.71 2.37
N LYS A 41 9.76 -11.93 1.84
CA LYS A 41 9.53 -12.19 0.41
C LYS A 41 8.09 -12.70 0.24
N GLY A 42 7.34 -12.08 -0.66
CA GLY A 42 5.95 -12.43 -0.94
C GLY A 42 5.02 -11.23 -0.85
N ALA A 43 3.73 -11.48 -0.93
CA ALA A 43 2.70 -10.48 -0.70
C ALA A 43 2.18 -10.54 0.75
N VAL A 44 1.44 -9.52 1.18
CA VAL A 44 0.79 -9.51 2.49
C VAL A 44 -0.72 -9.37 2.32
N LEU A 45 -1.47 -10.37 2.74
CA LEU A 45 -2.92 -10.28 2.85
C LEU A 45 -3.27 -9.55 4.15
N VAL A 46 -3.85 -8.36 4.01
CA VAL A 46 -4.29 -7.55 5.13
C VAL A 46 -5.80 -7.70 5.32
N THR A 47 -6.19 -8.10 6.51
CA THR A 47 -7.60 -8.08 6.94
C THR A 47 -7.78 -6.98 7.97
N ARG A 48 -8.72 -6.08 7.73
CA ARG A 48 -9.07 -4.98 8.61
C ARG A 48 -10.52 -5.08 9.06
N ASP A 49 -10.73 -5.34 10.33
CA ASP A 49 -12.05 -5.19 10.95
C ASP A 49 -12.19 -3.76 11.46
N THR A 50 -13.19 -3.06 10.98
CA THR A 50 -13.42 -1.65 11.33
C THR A 50 -14.28 -1.53 12.59
N ALA A 51 -14.20 -0.39 13.27
CA ALA A 51 -15.06 -0.05 14.40
C ALA A 51 -16.57 -0.10 14.05
N TYR A 52 -16.91 -0.07 12.77
CA TYR A 52 -18.29 -0.10 12.28
C TYR A 52 -18.79 -1.50 11.92
N GLY A 53 -18.10 -2.55 12.36
CA GLY A 53 -18.48 -3.94 12.10
C GLY A 53 -18.31 -4.40 10.65
N ARG A 54 -17.46 -3.73 9.87
CA ARG A 54 -17.15 -4.12 8.49
C ARG A 54 -15.74 -4.65 8.37
N THR A 55 -15.59 -5.77 7.68
CA THR A 55 -14.28 -6.34 7.34
C THR A 55 -13.88 -5.91 5.92
N ARG A 56 -12.67 -5.39 5.79
CA ARG A 56 -12.02 -5.11 4.51
C ARG A 56 -10.84 -6.05 4.34
N LYS A 57 -10.57 -6.46 3.10
CA LYS A 57 -9.40 -7.25 2.74
C LYS A 57 -8.67 -6.56 1.60
N GLY A 58 -7.34 -6.57 1.68
CA GLY A 58 -6.47 -6.03 0.67
C GLY A 58 -5.20 -6.84 0.56
N LEU A 59 -4.56 -6.80 -0.59
CA LEU A 59 -3.28 -7.43 -0.83
C LEU A 59 -2.23 -6.34 -1.00
N VAL A 60 -1.19 -6.37 -0.18
CA VAL A 60 -0.01 -5.51 -0.34
C VAL A 60 1.01 -6.28 -1.16
N ALA A 61 1.37 -5.75 -2.32
CA ALA A 61 2.30 -6.36 -3.26
C ALA A 61 2.99 -5.27 -4.10
N SER A 62 4.06 -5.63 -4.77
CA SER A 62 4.67 -4.79 -5.80
C SER A 62 3.86 -4.87 -7.10
N VAL A 63 3.82 -3.76 -7.82
CA VAL A 63 3.11 -3.65 -9.10
C VAL A 63 4.10 -3.13 -10.15
N GLU A 64 4.05 -3.73 -11.34
CA GLU A 64 4.86 -3.28 -12.48
C GLU A 64 4.32 -1.95 -13.01
N LEU A 65 5.14 -0.90 -12.98
CA LEU A 65 4.73 0.45 -13.37
C LEU A 65 4.58 0.60 -14.89
N ASP A 66 5.22 -0.23 -15.69
CA ASP A 66 5.05 -0.22 -17.15
C ASP A 66 3.62 -0.62 -17.58
N CYS A 67 2.85 -1.22 -16.66
CA CYS A 67 1.44 -1.52 -16.88
C CYS A 67 0.50 -0.34 -16.57
N TYR A 68 1.03 0.78 -16.09
CA TYR A 68 0.28 1.96 -15.70
C TYR A 68 0.31 3.04 -16.78
N ASP A 69 -0.83 3.65 -17.04
CA ASP A 69 -0.93 4.84 -17.88
C ASP A 69 -1.87 5.86 -17.23
N TYR A 70 -1.45 7.12 -17.24
CA TYR A 70 -2.17 8.24 -16.67
C TYR A 70 -3.05 8.98 -17.70
N ALA A 71 -2.87 8.73 -19.00
CA ALA A 71 -3.59 9.43 -20.05
C ALA A 71 -5.10 9.12 -20.02
N ASP A 72 -5.90 10.11 -20.28
CA ASP A 72 -7.35 9.96 -20.38
C ASP A 72 -7.71 9.00 -21.53
N GLY A 73 -8.60 8.04 -21.27
CA GLY A 73 -9.08 7.09 -22.28
C GLY A 73 -8.09 6.00 -22.66
N ASN A 74 -6.99 5.84 -21.93
CA ASN A 74 -6.03 4.76 -22.16
C ASN A 74 -6.64 3.38 -21.88
N THR A 75 -6.00 2.33 -22.44
CA THR A 75 -6.39 0.92 -22.27
C THR A 75 -5.40 0.13 -21.42
N ALA A 76 -4.54 0.80 -20.66
CA ALA A 76 -3.59 0.14 -19.77
C ALA A 76 -4.30 -0.71 -18.71
N ALA A 77 -3.61 -1.74 -18.24
CA ALA A 77 -4.14 -2.62 -17.18
C ALA A 77 -4.35 -1.87 -15.86
N ILE A 78 -3.49 -0.88 -15.58
CA ILE A 78 -3.58 -0.01 -14.41
C ILE A 78 -3.82 1.41 -14.89
N ARG A 79 -4.88 2.03 -14.40
CA ARG A 79 -5.32 3.38 -14.79
C ARG A 79 -5.45 4.28 -13.57
N ALA A 80 -5.23 5.57 -13.77
CA ALA A 80 -5.53 6.56 -12.75
C ALA A 80 -7.04 6.62 -12.46
N SER A 81 -7.42 6.59 -11.20
CA SER A 81 -8.83 6.76 -10.77
C SER A 81 -9.20 8.23 -10.62
N GLU A 82 -8.20 9.10 -10.45
CA GLU A 82 -8.39 10.54 -10.24
C GLU A 82 -7.16 11.32 -10.70
N ARG A 83 -7.31 12.62 -10.89
CA ARG A 83 -6.18 13.51 -11.19
C ARG A 83 -5.49 13.92 -9.90
N THR A 84 -4.16 13.90 -9.94
CA THR A 84 -3.33 14.37 -8.83
C THR A 84 -3.24 15.90 -8.83
N ILE A 85 -3.27 16.50 -7.65
CA ILE A 85 -3.00 17.93 -7.46
C ILE A 85 -1.49 18.15 -7.65
N ALA A 86 -1.11 18.78 -8.77
CA ALA A 86 0.28 18.88 -9.23
C ALA A 86 1.20 19.57 -8.20
N GLU A 87 0.70 20.60 -7.52
CA GLU A 87 1.46 21.37 -6.53
C GLU A 87 1.84 20.55 -5.29
N ARG A 88 1.15 19.43 -5.05
CA ARG A 88 1.42 18.54 -3.92
C ARG A 88 2.48 17.47 -4.23
N ILE A 89 2.88 17.34 -5.49
CA ILE A 89 3.83 16.30 -5.91
C ILE A 89 5.26 16.61 -5.44
N PRO A 90 5.86 17.79 -5.73
CA PRO A 90 7.27 18.03 -5.45
C PRO A 90 7.67 17.80 -3.98
N PRO A 91 6.96 18.34 -2.98
CA PRO A 91 7.36 18.13 -1.58
C PRO A 91 7.21 16.67 -1.13
N ARG A 92 6.30 15.90 -1.73
CA ARG A 92 6.15 14.46 -1.44
C ARG A 92 7.24 13.62 -2.09
N VAL A 93 7.66 14.01 -3.31
CA VAL A 93 8.81 13.38 -3.98
C VAL A 93 10.07 13.59 -3.16
N ALA A 94 10.34 14.81 -2.66
CA ALA A 94 11.48 15.09 -1.83
C ALA A 94 11.55 14.21 -0.57
N ILE A 95 10.43 13.90 0.07
CA ILE A 95 10.38 12.96 1.19
C ILE A 95 10.82 11.55 0.74
N ARG A 96 10.31 11.06 -0.40
CA ARG A 96 10.63 9.71 -0.92
C ARG A 96 12.07 9.58 -1.38
N GLU A 97 12.64 10.63 -1.95
CA GLU A 97 14.06 10.68 -2.30
C GLU A 97 14.98 10.70 -1.08
N ALA A 98 14.46 11.12 0.07
CA ALA A 98 15.22 11.27 1.29
C ALA A 98 15.27 10.01 2.17
N ILE A 99 14.36 9.07 1.98
CA ILE A 99 14.21 7.87 2.81
C ILE A 99 13.80 6.66 1.97
N ASP A 100 14.30 5.48 2.31
CA ASP A 100 13.97 4.21 1.66
C ASP A 100 12.73 3.52 2.27
N ILE A 101 11.84 4.29 2.91
CA ILE A 101 10.65 3.78 3.59
C ILE A 101 9.41 4.40 2.95
N GLU A 102 8.54 3.58 2.35
CA GLU A 102 7.25 3.99 1.82
C GLU A 102 6.13 3.51 2.75
N LEU A 103 5.41 4.44 3.37
CA LEU A 103 4.32 4.13 4.31
C LEU A 103 2.92 4.30 3.73
N PRO A 104 2.60 5.39 3.02
CA PRO A 104 1.28 5.53 2.42
C PRO A 104 1.23 4.73 1.12
N HIS A 105 0.87 3.46 1.23
CA HIS A 105 0.66 2.61 0.05
C HIS A 105 -0.40 3.21 -0.88
N ILE A 106 -0.15 3.13 -2.18
CA ILE A 106 -1.16 3.44 -3.20
C ILE A 106 -2.23 2.36 -3.14
N MET A 107 -3.49 2.77 -3.09
CA MET A 107 -4.61 1.85 -3.11
C MET A 107 -5.11 1.67 -4.55
N LEU A 108 -5.00 0.45 -5.05
CA LEU A 108 -5.60 0.03 -6.31
C LEU A 108 -6.95 -0.65 -6.03
N LEU A 109 -7.97 -0.31 -6.81
CA LEU A 109 -9.22 -1.03 -6.85
C LEU A 109 -9.16 -2.03 -8.00
N VAL A 110 -9.54 -3.27 -7.71
CA VAL A 110 -9.53 -4.37 -8.68
C VAL A 110 -10.96 -4.82 -8.92
N ASP A 111 -11.36 -4.86 -10.19
CA ASP A 111 -12.64 -5.46 -10.60
C ASP A 111 -12.50 -6.99 -10.62
N ASP A 112 -12.77 -7.60 -9.47
CA ASP A 112 -12.65 -9.04 -9.23
C ASP A 112 -13.94 -9.61 -8.62
N PRO A 113 -15.03 -9.65 -9.38
CA PRO A 113 -16.33 -10.10 -8.88
C PRO A 113 -16.34 -11.58 -8.45
N ASP A 114 -15.47 -12.40 -9.03
CA ASP A 114 -15.32 -13.81 -8.69
C ASP A 114 -14.34 -14.06 -7.54
N GLY A 115 -13.64 -13.02 -7.07
CA GLY A 115 -12.68 -13.09 -5.97
C GLY A 115 -11.45 -13.93 -6.28
N LEU A 116 -10.97 -13.92 -7.51
CA LEU A 116 -9.84 -14.74 -7.97
C LEU A 116 -8.57 -14.41 -7.20
N MET A 117 -8.24 -13.11 -7.08
CA MET A 117 -7.07 -12.67 -6.33
C MET A 117 -7.15 -13.03 -4.85
N MET A 118 -8.33 -12.87 -4.24
CA MET A 118 -8.52 -13.23 -2.83
C MET A 118 -8.47 -14.74 -2.60
N LYS A 119 -8.91 -15.56 -3.55
CA LYS A 119 -8.78 -17.01 -3.49
C LYS A 119 -7.32 -17.44 -3.60
N ALA A 120 -6.58 -16.89 -4.58
CA ALA A 120 -5.17 -17.13 -4.76
C ALA A 120 -4.36 -16.71 -3.52
N ALA A 121 -4.59 -15.53 -2.98
CA ALA A 121 -3.91 -15.06 -1.78
C ALA A 121 -4.15 -15.97 -0.58
N LYS A 122 -5.39 -16.37 -0.33
CA LYS A 122 -5.73 -17.25 0.80
C LYS A 122 -5.11 -18.64 0.71
N SER A 123 -5.00 -19.20 -0.50
CA SER A 123 -4.39 -20.51 -0.70
C SER A 123 -2.88 -20.52 -0.42
N GLY A 124 -2.21 -19.36 -0.49
CA GLY A 124 -0.79 -19.20 -0.28
C GLY A 124 -0.39 -18.64 1.09
N ILE A 125 -1.29 -18.56 2.05
CA ILE A 125 -0.96 -18.06 3.40
C ILE A 125 0.06 -19.00 4.06
N VAL A 126 1.21 -18.43 4.43
CA VAL A 126 2.32 -19.15 5.07
C VAL A 126 2.31 -18.94 6.58
N ARG A 127 2.15 -17.67 7.03
CA ARG A 127 2.17 -17.33 8.45
C ARG A 127 1.56 -15.95 8.70
N THR A 128 1.14 -15.72 9.93
CA THR A 128 0.75 -14.39 10.41
C THR A 128 2.01 -13.56 10.68
N LEU A 129 2.03 -12.33 10.17
CA LEU A 129 3.08 -11.34 10.43
C LEU A 129 2.73 -10.47 11.64
N TYR A 130 1.50 -10.01 11.70
CA TYR A 130 0.96 -9.22 12.79
C TYR A 130 -0.54 -9.43 12.95
N ASP A 131 -1.02 -9.25 14.16
CA ASP A 131 -2.43 -9.31 14.52
C ASP A 131 -2.63 -8.44 15.77
N ALA A 132 -3.32 -7.31 15.62
CA ALA A 132 -3.39 -6.30 16.65
C ALA A 132 -4.73 -5.56 16.68
N GLU A 133 -5.16 -5.21 17.87
CA GLU A 133 -6.22 -4.24 18.10
C GLU A 133 -5.67 -2.82 17.85
N LEU A 134 -6.47 -2.00 17.20
CA LEU A 134 -6.12 -0.61 16.96
C LEU A 134 -6.57 0.28 18.11
N VAL A 135 -5.70 1.19 18.53
CA VAL A 135 -5.98 2.13 19.62
C VAL A 135 -7.23 2.96 19.35
N GLY A 136 -7.90 3.37 20.43
CA GLY A 136 -9.10 4.21 20.34
C GLY A 136 -10.34 3.49 19.77
N GLY A 137 -10.40 2.17 19.86
CA GLY A 137 -11.52 1.41 19.31
C GLY A 137 -11.54 1.34 17.80
N GLY A 138 -10.38 1.56 17.15
CA GLY A 138 -10.24 1.57 15.69
C GLY A 138 -10.49 0.22 14.99
N GLY A 139 -10.83 -0.83 15.74
CA GLY A 139 -11.00 -2.20 15.26
C GLY A 139 -9.72 -3.01 15.30
N ARG A 140 -9.60 -4.01 14.43
CA ARG A 140 -8.46 -4.95 14.40
C ARG A 140 -7.81 -4.96 13.03
N VAL A 141 -6.50 -5.17 12.99
CA VAL A 141 -5.75 -5.38 11.76
C VAL A 141 -4.92 -6.65 11.87
N LYS A 142 -4.99 -7.49 10.85
CA LYS A 142 -4.19 -8.70 10.72
C LYS A 142 -3.47 -8.70 9.37
N GLY A 143 -2.18 -9.01 9.37
CA GLY A 143 -1.37 -9.20 8.18
C GLY A 143 -0.83 -10.62 8.10
N GLU A 144 -1.03 -11.28 6.98
CA GLU A 144 -0.61 -12.66 6.72
C GLU A 144 0.30 -12.70 5.49
N LEU A 145 1.48 -13.30 5.66
CA LEU A 145 2.40 -13.51 4.55
C LEU A 145 1.82 -14.53 3.57
N VAL A 146 1.84 -14.15 2.29
CA VAL A 146 1.36 -14.97 1.18
C VAL A 146 2.54 -15.30 0.27
N ASP A 147 2.79 -16.57 0.07
CA ASP A 147 3.75 -17.10 -0.91
C ASP A 147 2.98 -17.87 -2.00
N ALA A 148 2.44 -17.15 -2.97
CA ALA A 148 1.61 -17.68 -4.05
C ALA A 148 1.81 -16.88 -5.35
N ALA A 149 3.05 -16.56 -5.69
CA ALA A 149 3.37 -15.70 -6.84
C ALA A 149 2.72 -16.19 -8.14
N ASP A 150 2.82 -17.48 -8.45
CA ASP A 150 2.26 -18.05 -9.68
C ASP A 150 0.72 -17.99 -9.70
N ALA A 151 0.08 -18.31 -8.57
CA ALA A 151 -1.38 -18.27 -8.47
C ALA A 151 -1.92 -16.82 -8.53
N LEU A 152 -1.21 -15.87 -7.92
CA LEU A 152 -1.55 -14.46 -8.00
C LEU A 152 -1.34 -13.92 -9.42
N GLY A 153 -0.23 -14.28 -10.07
CA GLY A 153 0.04 -13.95 -11.47
C GLY A 153 -1.07 -14.44 -12.40
N ALA A 154 -1.42 -15.72 -12.29
CA ALA A 154 -2.51 -16.29 -13.08
C ALA A 154 -3.86 -15.59 -12.83
N ALA A 155 -4.16 -15.21 -11.58
CA ALA A 155 -5.37 -14.44 -11.27
C ALA A 155 -5.36 -13.05 -11.91
N VAL A 156 -4.23 -12.34 -11.88
CA VAL A 156 -4.07 -11.03 -12.54
C VAL A 156 -4.22 -11.15 -14.04
N ASP A 157 -3.58 -12.13 -14.68
CA ASP A 157 -3.67 -12.36 -16.13
C ASP A 157 -5.11 -12.64 -16.56
N ALA A 158 -5.85 -13.42 -15.79
CA ALA A 158 -7.26 -13.70 -16.04
C ALA A 158 -8.13 -12.43 -15.96
N LEU A 159 -7.86 -11.55 -14.98
CA LEU A 159 -8.58 -10.29 -14.83
C LEU A 159 -8.26 -9.30 -15.95
N ILE A 160 -6.98 -9.20 -16.36
CA ILE A 160 -6.57 -8.37 -17.50
C ILE A 160 -7.22 -8.86 -18.80
N ALA A 161 -7.23 -10.17 -19.04
CA ALA A 161 -7.85 -10.74 -20.23
C ALA A 161 -9.35 -10.43 -20.27
N ARG A 162 -10.03 -10.49 -19.15
CA ARG A 162 -11.46 -10.14 -19.02
C ARG A 162 -11.71 -8.66 -19.29
N SER A 163 -10.88 -7.75 -18.74
CA SER A 163 -11.05 -6.30 -18.90
C SER A 163 -10.90 -5.83 -20.34
N ARG A 164 -10.21 -6.60 -21.20
CA ARG A 164 -10.02 -6.31 -22.63
C ARG A 164 -11.19 -6.77 -23.50
N GLN A 165 -12.14 -7.50 -22.94
CA GLN A 165 -13.33 -8.01 -23.64
C GLN A 165 -14.57 -7.12 -23.46
N ILE A 166 -14.49 -6.09 -22.63
CA ILE A 166 -15.52 -5.09 -22.39
C ILE A 166 -15.18 -3.80 -23.15
#